data_604d235dba9877a40ab36690bcfa8c63
#
_entry.id   604d235dba9877a40ab36690bcfa8c63
#
_cell.length_a   1.000
_cell.length_b   1.000
_cell.length_c   1.000
_cell.angle_alpha   90.00
_cell.angle_beta   90.00
_cell.angle_gamma   90.00
#
_symmetry.space_group_name_H-M   'P 1'
#
loop_
_entity.id
_entity.type
_entity.pdbx_description
1 polymer ?
#
loop_
_entity_poly.entity_id
_entity_poly.type
_entity_poly.pdbx_seq_one_letter_code
_entity_poly.pdbx_strand_id
1 'polypeptide(L)'
;MSKISLFPEGKISQKTGKLAPSSIPFTNIEFEDYLDKIKDGEFQDEVLAYRTGKIEKAKLRGVTPSGVFSYRSANNLVEHSGFIGIDIDTKDQIRDDFNTLREDLKNDNYTFGLHDSVSGKGGIVVYVKIVHEKHYDSFLALEKYYLDNYKVIIDKSCKDVSRYRFVSYDPETFVNKKSRTWKTYLKKAQIEPKNNFVFSDGDLDFVFQQIADRGIDLTSDYHDWYKIGGALQNYFGGQKGKDLFHLVSQFSPKYNSNAVDDLYNIIEKRSAEKIATIGTFLWMCKSNG
;
A
#
# COMPACT_ATOMS: atom_id res chain seq x y z
N MET A 1 -14.58 -7.04 21.69
CA MET A 1 -14.98 -7.41 20.31
C MET A 1 -14.23 -6.49 19.37
N SER A 2 -13.80 -7.00 18.22
CA SER A 2 -12.94 -6.23 17.30
C SER A 2 -13.78 -5.43 16.32
N LYS A 3 -13.75 -4.10 16.40
CA LYS A 3 -14.53 -3.22 15.53
C LYS A 3 -13.69 -2.67 14.38
N ILE A 4 -14.36 -2.41 13.27
CA ILE A 4 -13.80 -1.78 12.06
C ILE A 4 -14.72 -0.66 11.58
N SER A 5 -14.17 0.33 10.90
CA SER A 5 -14.97 1.38 10.27
C SER A 5 -15.54 0.92 8.94
N LEU A 6 -16.83 1.19 8.73
CA LEU A 6 -17.53 1.03 7.46
C LEU A 6 -17.76 2.41 6.83
N PHE A 7 -17.40 2.55 5.57
CA PHE A 7 -17.47 3.79 4.80
C PHE A 7 -18.59 3.72 3.76
N PRO A 8 -19.30 4.83 3.55
CA PRO A 8 -20.34 4.91 2.53
C PRO A 8 -19.76 4.83 1.12
N GLU A 9 -20.64 4.73 0.15
CA GLU A 9 -20.31 4.86 -1.27
C GLU A 9 -19.45 6.10 -1.54
N GLY A 10 -18.56 5.97 -2.53
CA GLY A 10 -17.75 7.08 -3.01
C GLY A 10 -18.60 8.19 -3.63
N LYS A 11 -18.09 9.41 -3.53
CA LYS A 11 -18.71 10.63 -4.06
C LYS A 11 -17.75 11.38 -4.96
N ILE A 12 -18.28 12.23 -5.81
CA ILE A 12 -17.48 13.14 -6.62
C ILE A 12 -16.76 14.11 -5.68
N SER A 13 -15.44 14.10 -5.72
CA SER A 13 -14.60 15.01 -4.94
C SER A 13 -14.75 16.43 -5.46
N GLN A 14 -15.14 17.35 -4.60
CA GLN A 14 -15.24 18.79 -4.96
C GLN A 14 -13.88 19.37 -5.39
N LYS A 15 -12.78 18.82 -4.88
CA LYS A 15 -11.41 19.28 -5.19
C LYS A 15 -10.93 18.83 -6.57
N THR A 16 -11.29 17.62 -7.00
CA THR A 16 -10.72 16.99 -8.21
C THR A 16 -11.75 16.74 -9.30
N GLY A 17 -13.04 16.89 -9.01
CA GLY A 17 -14.14 16.53 -9.93
C GLY A 17 -14.24 15.02 -10.23
N LYS A 18 -13.41 14.18 -9.59
CA LYS A 18 -13.38 12.73 -9.83
C LYS A 18 -14.12 11.98 -8.72
N LEU A 19 -14.71 10.84 -9.10
CA LEU A 19 -15.29 9.91 -8.15
C LEU A 19 -14.18 9.32 -7.27
N ALA A 20 -14.36 9.36 -5.95
CA ALA A 20 -13.40 8.86 -4.97
C ALA A 20 -14.10 8.17 -3.79
N PRO A 21 -13.49 7.13 -3.20
CA PRO A 21 -13.98 6.52 -1.96
C PRO A 21 -14.06 7.55 -0.83
N SER A 22 -15.03 7.37 0.07
CA SER A 22 -15.15 8.21 1.26
C SER A 22 -13.91 8.09 2.16
N SER A 23 -13.55 9.18 2.80
CA SER A 23 -12.52 9.20 3.86
C SER A 23 -13.13 9.34 5.27
N ILE A 24 -14.44 9.54 5.36
CA ILE A 24 -15.17 9.65 6.62
C ILE A 24 -16.05 8.41 6.75
N PRO A 25 -15.89 7.60 7.82
CA PRO A 25 -16.75 6.46 8.07
C PRO A 25 -18.15 6.94 8.44
N PHE A 26 -19.17 6.14 8.17
CA PHE A 26 -20.52 6.44 8.61
C PHE A 26 -20.96 5.59 9.80
N THR A 27 -20.31 4.46 10.05
CA THR A 27 -20.57 3.60 11.21
C THR A 27 -19.38 2.67 11.46
N ASN A 28 -19.43 1.97 12.61
CA ASN A 28 -18.50 0.90 12.94
C ASN A 28 -19.28 -0.39 13.12
N ILE A 29 -18.70 -1.50 12.66
CA ILE A 29 -19.30 -2.83 12.77
C ILE A 29 -18.29 -3.81 13.40
N GLU A 30 -18.78 -4.91 13.94
CA GLU A 30 -17.91 -5.99 14.41
C GLU A 30 -17.21 -6.65 13.20
N PHE A 31 -15.96 -7.02 13.38
CA PHE A 31 -15.18 -7.59 12.29
C PHE A 31 -15.75 -8.94 11.80
N GLU A 32 -16.25 -9.75 12.71
CA GLU A 32 -16.90 -11.04 12.34
C GLU A 32 -18.19 -10.78 11.57
N ASP A 33 -19.04 -9.84 11.99
CA ASP A 33 -20.25 -9.45 11.27
C ASP A 33 -19.95 -8.98 9.84
N TYR A 34 -18.81 -8.31 9.63
CA TYR A 34 -18.38 -7.93 8.29
C TYR A 34 -18.14 -9.15 7.38
N LEU A 35 -17.51 -10.20 7.91
CA LEU A 35 -17.27 -11.43 7.16
C LEU A 35 -18.58 -12.18 6.87
N ASP A 36 -19.50 -12.22 7.84
CA ASP A 36 -20.82 -12.79 7.65
C ASP A 36 -21.61 -12.03 6.56
N LYS A 37 -21.55 -10.68 6.56
CA LYS A 37 -22.17 -9.84 5.52
C LYS A 37 -21.63 -10.09 4.11
N ILE A 38 -20.32 -10.37 3.96
CA ILE A 38 -19.72 -10.78 2.67
C ILE A 38 -20.31 -12.12 2.22
N LYS A 39 -20.40 -13.08 3.12
CA LYS A 39 -20.88 -14.43 2.87
C LYS A 39 -22.36 -14.45 2.54
N ASP A 40 -23.17 -13.76 3.33
CA ASP A 40 -24.63 -13.77 3.24
C ASP A 40 -25.19 -12.87 2.12
N GLY A 41 -24.29 -12.08 1.48
CA GLY A 41 -24.66 -11.30 0.30
C GLY A 41 -25.20 -9.91 0.59
N GLU A 42 -24.98 -9.31 1.78
CA GLU A 42 -25.42 -7.92 2.05
C GLU A 42 -24.82 -6.92 1.05
N PHE A 43 -23.66 -7.23 0.48
CA PHE A 43 -22.97 -6.38 -0.51
C PHE A 43 -23.12 -6.89 -1.95
N GLN A 44 -23.92 -7.94 -2.18
CA GLN A 44 -23.99 -8.65 -3.47
C GLN A 44 -24.36 -7.74 -4.62
N ASP A 45 -25.42 -6.94 -4.48
CA ASP A 45 -25.95 -6.12 -5.58
C ASP A 45 -24.92 -5.10 -6.08
N GLU A 46 -24.26 -4.36 -5.16
CA GLU A 46 -23.25 -3.37 -5.52
C GLU A 46 -22.00 -4.05 -6.12
N VAL A 47 -21.56 -5.19 -5.56
CA VAL A 47 -20.39 -5.92 -6.05
C VAL A 47 -20.65 -6.51 -7.44
N LEU A 48 -21.83 -7.09 -7.70
CA LEU A 48 -22.21 -7.59 -9.00
C LEU A 48 -22.39 -6.46 -10.02
N ALA A 49 -22.94 -5.32 -9.62
CA ALA A 49 -23.01 -4.12 -10.47
C ALA A 49 -21.61 -3.65 -10.90
N TYR A 50 -20.64 -3.67 -9.98
CA TYR A 50 -19.25 -3.38 -10.32
C TYR A 50 -18.62 -4.47 -11.22
N ARG A 51 -18.77 -5.75 -10.89
CA ARG A 51 -18.21 -6.85 -11.68
C ARG A 51 -18.73 -6.89 -13.12
N THR A 52 -19.97 -6.43 -13.32
CA THR A 52 -20.61 -6.32 -14.67
C THR A 52 -20.37 -4.98 -15.35
N GLY A 53 -19.58 -4.07 -14.75
CA GLY A 53 -19.24 -2.77 -15.32
C GLY A 53 -20.37 -1.71 -15.28
N LYS A 54 -21.45 -1.95 -14.54
CA LYS A 54 -22.56 -0.99 -14.39
C LYS A 54 -22.19 0.20 -13.49
N ILE A 55 -21.29 0.01 -12.56
CA ILE A 55 -20.78 1.07 -11.68
C ILE A 55 -19.24 1.03 -11.62
N GLU A 56 -18.63 2.17 -11.32
CA GLU A 56 -17.20 2.25 -11.05
C GLU A 56 -16.86 1.71 -9.66
N LYS A 57 -15.66 1.13 -9.50
CA LYS A 57 -15.15 0.59 -8.24
C LYS A 57 -15.28 1.58 -7.07
N ALA A 58 -15.03 2.85 -7.32
CA ALA A 58 -15.08 3.89 -6.29
C ALA A 58 -16.51 4.16 -5.76
N LYS A 59 -17.56 3.66 -6.43
CA LYS A 59 -18.95 3.70 -5.93
C LYS A 59 -19.24 2.71 -4.83
N LEU A 60 -18.43 1.68 -4.69
CA LEU A 60 -18.64 0.68 -3.65
C LEU A 60 -18.40 1.25 -2.26
N ARG A 61 -19.14 0.72 -1.28
CA ARG A 61 -18.80 0.87 0.13
C ARG A 61 -17.43 0.26 0.43
N GLY A 62 -16.88 0.53 1.59
CA GLY A 62 -15.62 -0.09 1.99
C GLY A 62 -15.36 -0.05 3.48
N VAL A 63 -14.32 -0.73 3.89
CA VAL A 63 -13.92 -0.87 5.29
C VAL A 63 -12.45 -0.60 5.49
N THR A 64 -12.07 -0.34 6.74
CA THR A 64 -10.68 -0.37 7.21
C THR A 64 -10.52 -1.55 8.17
N PRO A 65 -10.09 -2.74 7.69
CA PRO A 65 -10.07 -3.97 8.50
C PRO A 65 -9.23 -3.87 9.77
N SER A 66 -8.22 -3.01 9.76
CA SER A 66 -7.29 -2.90 10.88
C SER A 66 -7.78 -2.01 12.01
N GLY A 67 -8.97 -1.40 11.91
CA GLY A 67 -9.52 -0.68 13.05
C GLY A 67 -10.61 0.33 12.74
N VAL A 68 -10.93 1.07 13.80
CA VAL A 68 -11.88 2.19 13.82
C VAL A 68 -11.12 3.49 13.61
N PHE A 69 -11.64 4.34 12.72
CA PHE A 69 -11.03 5.62 12.36
C PHE A 69 -12.05 6.76 12.46
N SER A 70 -11.62 7.93 12.93
CA SER A 70 -12.41 9.16 12.81
C SER A 70 -12.32 9.76 11.40
N TYR A 71 -11.20 9.54 10.73
CA TYR A 71 -10.91 9.87 9.34
C TYR A 71 -9.93 8.83 8.80
N ARG A 72 -10.01 8.45 7.52
CA ARG A 72 -9.18 7.41 6.91
C ARG A 72 -7.73 7.90 6.68
N SER A 73 -6.97 7.87 7.74
CA SER A 73 -5.51 8.07 7.74
C SER A 73 -4.90 7.44 8.99
N ALA A 74 -3.64 7.04 8.94
CA ALA A 74 -2.96 6.36 10.04
C ALA A 74 -3.00 7.17 11.35
N ASN A 75 -2.89 8.51 11.27
CA ASN A 75 -2.93 9.40 12.44
C ASN A 75 -4.32 9.54 13.09
N ASN A 76 -5.36 9.07 12.43
CA ASN A 76 -6.75 9.14 12.89
C ASN A 76 -7.30 7.77 13.33
N LEU A 77 -6.42 6.81 13.59
CA LEU A 77 -6.80 5.54 14.20
C LEU A 77 -7.29 5.78 15.63
N VAL A 78 -8.53 5.36 15.89
CA VAL A 78 -9.16 5.46 17.21
C VAL A 78 -8.89 4.19 18.02
N GLU A 79 -9.08 3.03 17.37
CA GLU A 79 -8.90 1.72 17.99
C GLU A 79 -8.46 0.70 16.93
N HIS A 80 -7.41 -0.06 17.20
CA HIS A 80 -6.96 -1.11 16.30
C HIS A 80 -7.77 -2.39 16.52
N SER A 81 -8.25 -3.01 15.45
CA SER A 81 -9.08 -4.23 15.52
C SER A 81 -8.34 -5.49 15.96
N GLY A 82 -7.01 -5.49 15.93
CA GLY A 82 -6.20 -6.69 16.11
C GLY A 82 -6.07 -7.55 14.84
N PHE A 83 -6.53 -7.04 13.70
CA PHE A 83 -6.40 -7.73 12.41
C PHE A 83 -5.59 -6.94 11.40
N ILE A 84 -4.90 -7.66 10.53
CA ILE A 84 -4.35 -7.15 9.27
C ILE A 84 -5.01 -7.86 8.11
N GLY A 85 -5.35 -7.12 7.07
CA GLY A 85 -5.86 -7.69 5.84
C GLY A 85 -4.75 -7.71 4.78
N ILE A 86 -4.59 -8.84 4.13
CA ILE A 86 -3.59 -9.11 3.10
C ILE A 86 -4.30 -9.27 1.76
N ASP A 87 -3.87 -8.52 0.74
CA ASP A 87 -4.32 -8.69 -0.65
C ASP A 87 -3.33 -9.56 -1.42
N ILE A 88 -3.83 -10.58 -2.08
CA ILE A 88 -3.08 -11.44 -2.98
C ILE A 88 -3.76 -11.35 -4.35
N ASP A 89 -3.16 -10.57 -5.25
CA ASP A 89 -3.63 -10.42 -6.62
C ASP A 89 -3.10 -11.58 -7.49
N THR A 90 -3.76 -11.88 -8.60
CA THR A 90 -3.33 -12.93 -9.54
C THR A 90 -2.19 -12.48 -10.47
N LYS A 91 -1.87 -11.18 -10.50
CA LYS A 91 -0.82 -10.64 -11.36
C LYS A 91 0.54 -10.69 -10.68
N ASP A 92 1.57 -10.89 -11.48
CA ASP A 92 2.98 -10.80 -11.07
C ASP A 92 3.35 -11.76 -9.93
N GLN A 93 2.73 -12.94 -9.91
CA GLN A 93 2.96 -13.96 -8.90
C GLN A 93 4.07 -14.94 -9.32
N ILE A 94 4.77 -15.48 -8.33
CA ILE A 94 5.79 -16.51 -8.53
C ILE A 94 5.16 -17.90 -8.58
N ARG A 95 3.99 -18.06 -7.96
CA ARG A 95 3.25 -19.32 -7.92
C ARG A 95 2.56 -19.58 -9.25
N ASP A 96 2.84 -20.72 -9.88
CA ASP A 96 2.25 -21.12 -11.15
C ASP A 96 0.80 -21.59 -11.01
N ASP A 97 0.47 -22.35 -9.95
CA ASP A 97 -0.88 -22.86 -9.68
C ASP A 97 -1.59 -22.05 -8.59
N PHE A 98 -2.48 -21.17 -9.03
CA PHE A 98 -3.30 -20.34 -8.15
C PHE A 98 -4.60 -21.06 -7.71
N ASN A 99 -4.98 -22.18 -8.37
CA ASN A 99 -6.23 -22.87 -8.08
C ASN A 99 -6.24 -23.53 -6.70
N THR A 100 -5.09 -24.03 -6.25
CA THR A 100 -4.95 -24.67 -4.93
C THR A 100 -4.65 -23.67 -3.80
N LEU A 101 -4.27 -22.43 -4.14
CA LEU A 101 -3.86 -21.43 -3.13
C LEU A 101 -4.94 -21.19 -2.07
N ARG A 102 -6.21 -21.11 -2.49
CA ARG A 102 -7.34 -20.87 -1.57
C ARG A 102 -7.43 -21.95 -0.50
N GLU A 103 -7.28 -23.21 -0.88
CA GLU A 103 -7.33 -24.34 0.05
C GLU A 103 -6.08 -24.37 0.96
N ASP A 104 -4.90 -24.09 0.41
CA ASP A 104 -3.68 -24.00 1.19
C ASP A 104 -3.81 -22.92 2.27
N LEU A 105 -4.35 -21.75 1.93
CA LEU A 105 -4.57 -20.65 2.87
C LEU A 105 -5.66 -20.96 3.91
N LYS A 106 -6.70 -21.73 3.58
CA LYS A 106 -7.70 -22.19 4.56
C LYS A 106 -7.07 -23.10 5.62
N ASN A 107 -6.06 -23.87 5.24
CA ASN A 107 -5.33 -24.79 6.12
C ASN A 107 -4.20 -24.10 6.91
N ASP A 108 -3.93 -22.83 6.65
CA ASP A 108 -2.94 -22.06 7.38
C ASP A 108 -3.40 -21.76 8.82
N ASN A 109 -2.50 -21.99 9.79
CA ASN A 109 -2.78 -21.77 11.21
C ASN A 109 -3.07 -20.31 11.57
N TYR A 110 -2.64 -19.34 10.74
CA TYR A 110 -2.78 -17.90 11.00
C TYR A 110 -3.95 -17.28 10.22
N THR A 111 -4.50 -17.95 9.24
CA THR A 111 -5.67 -17.46 8.50
C THR A 111 -6.89 -17.45 9.41
N PHE A 112 -7.36 -16.25 9.73
CA PHE A 112 -8.62 -16.05 10.46
C PHE A 112 -9.82 -16.00 9.52
N GLY A 113 -9.71 -15.25 8.44
CA GLY A 113 -10.75 -15.10 7.45
C GLY A 113 -10.17 -15.04 6.03
N LEU A 114 -10.94 -15.48 5.07
CA LEU A 114 -10.55 -15.48 3.68
C LEU A 114 -11.78 -15.34 2.78
N HIS A 115 -11.68 -14.49 1.77
CA HIS A 115 -12.71 -14.33 0.74
C HIS A 115 -12.11 -13.84 -0.58
N ASP A 116 -12.88 -13.93 -1.64
CA ASP A 116 -12.51 -13.39 -2.94
C ASP A 116 -12.40 -11.87 -2.91
N SER A 117 -11.45 -11.33 -3.65
CA SER A 117 -11.36 -9.88 -3.86
C SER A 117 -12.61 -9.35 -4.58
N VAL A 118 -12.88 -8.06 -4.41
CA VAL A 118 -14.04 -7.40 -5.01
C VAL A 118 -14.16 -7.60 -6.52
N SER A 119 -13.03 -7.78 -7.23
CA SER A 119 -13.02 -7.94 -8.68
C SER A 119 -13.59 -9.28 -9.15
N GLY A 120 -13.60 -10.32 -8.32
CA GLY A 120 -14.01 -11.67 -8.70
C GLY A 120 -13.12 -12.32 -9.77
N LYS A 121 -11.85 -11.86 -9.90
CA LYS A 121 -10.89 -12.34 -10.92
C LYS A 121 -9.80 -13.24 -10.30
N GLY A 122 -10.15 -14.00 -9.29
CA GLY A 122 -9.26 -14.95 -8.61
C GLY A 122 -8.32 -14.33 -7.57
N GLY A 123 -8.33 -13.00 -7.36
CA GLY A 123 -7.61 -12.40 -6.25
C GLY A 123 -8.25 -12.77 -4.90
N ILE A 124 -7.43 -12.95 -3.88
CA ILE A 124 -7.83 -13.42 -2.55
C ILE A 124 -7.50 -12.35 -1.51
N VAL A 125 -8.40 -12.16 -0.55
CA VAL A 125 -8.19 -11.36 0.65
C VAL A 125 -8.07 -12.31 1.84
N VAL A 126 -6.98 -12.18 2.61
CA VAL A 126 -6.74 -12.98 3.81
C VAL A 126 -6.66 -12.05 5.02
N TYR A 127 -7.26 -12.45 6.13
CA TYR A 127 -7.18 -11.73 7.40
C TYR A 127 -6.41 -12.56 8.43
N VAL A 128 -5.45 -11.90 9.08
CA VAL A 128 -4.59 -12.51 10.10
C VAL A 128 -4.73 -11.74 11.40
N LYS A 129 -4.86 -12.46 12.52
CA LYS A 129 -4.78 -11.85 13.86
C LYS A 129 -3.36 -11.41 14.16
N ILE A 130 -3.17 -10.17 14.59
CA ILE A 130 -1.87 -9.60 14.97
C ILE A 130 -1.93 -8.92 16.32
N VAL A 131 -0.78 -8.62 16.89
CA VAL A 131 -0.67 -7.71 18.04
C VAL A 131 -0.77 -6.28 17.51
N HIS A 132 -1.72 -5.50 18.03
CA HIS A 132 -2.12 -4.20 17.46
C HIS A 132 -0.99 -3.18 17.36
N GLU A 133 -0.07 -3.10 18.36
CA GLU A 133 1.08 -2.19 18.32
C GLU A 133 2.17 -2.60 17.32
N LYS A 134 2.01 -3.78 16.71
CA LYS A 134 3.00 -4.38 15.81
C LYS A 134 2.51 -4.51 14.36
N HIS A 135 1.57 -3.65 13.94
CA HIS A 135 0.96 -3.75 12.61
C HIS A 135 2.01 -3.78 11.49
N TYR A 136 2.88 -2.77 11.44
CA TYR A 136 3.90 -2.66 10.38
C TYR A 136 4.96 -3.78 10.45
N ASP A 137 5.47 -4.08 11.66
CA ASP A 137 6.46 -5.14 11.88
C ASP A 137 5.88 -6.53 11.53
N SER A 138 4.57 -6.72 11.81
CA SER A 138 3.82 -7.92 11.41
C SER A 138 3.67 -8.02 9.91
N PHE A 139 3.35 -6.91 9.22
CA PHE A 139 3.26 -6.88 7.77
C PHE A 139 4.56 -7.34 7.11
N LEU A 140 5.70 -6.80 7.54
CA LEU A 140 7.01 -7.18 6.97
C LEU A 140 7.32 -8.67 7.16
N ALA A 141 6.95 -9.23 8.31
CA ALA A 141 7.14 -10.65 8.57
C ALA A 141 6.15 -11.52 7.77
N LEU A 142 4.92 -11.07 7.60
CA LEU A 142 3.92 -11.75 6.78
C LEU A 142 4.29 -11.70 5.28
N GLU A 143 4.85 -10.59 4.78
CA GLU A 143 5.33 -10.50 3.41
C GLU A 143 6.34 -11.63 3.10
N LYS A 144 7.32 -11.78 3.99
CA LYS A 144 8.29 -12.89 3.89
C LYS A 144 7.62 -14.26 4.05
N TYR A 145 6.71 -14.41 5.00
CA TYR A 145 6.01 -15.67 5.27
C TYR A 145 5.21 -16.17 4.06
N TYR A 146 4.43 -15.29 3.43
CA TYR A 146 3.64 -15.64 2.24
C TYR A 146 4.53 -15.97 1.04
N LEU A 147 5.64 -15.26 0.87
CA LEU A 147 6.61 -15.54 -0.17
C LEU A 147 7.29 -16.91 0.04
N ASP A 148 7.74 -17.19 1.26
CA ASP A 148 8.51 -18.42 1.56
C ASP A 148 7.63 -19.68 1.49
N ASN A 149 6.40 -19.61 2.05
CA ASN A 149 5.53 -20.79 2.22
C ASN A 149 4.57 -21.01 1.05
N TYR A 150 4.09 -19.95 0.41
CA TYR A 150 3.06 -20.04 -0.63
C TYR A 150 3.53 -19.58 -2.00
N LYS A 151 4.74 -19.01 -2.10
CA LYS A 151 5.30 -18.42 -3.33
C LYS A 151 4.41 -17.32 -3.92
N VAL A 152 3.73 -16.56 -3.05
CA VAL A 152 2.90 -15.43 -3.45
C VAL A 152 3.46 -14.12 -2.93
N ILE A 153 3.27 -13.07 -3.76
CA ILE A 153 3.62 -11.69 -3.44
C ILE A 153 2.35 -10.99 -2.97
N ILE A 154 2.39 -10.44 -1.77
CA ILE A 154 1.27 -9.68 -1.20
C ILE A 154 1.36 -8.20 -1.55
N ASP A 155 0.21 -7.51 -1.64
CA ASP A 155 0.18 -6.07 -1.92
C ASP A 155 0.86 -5.28 -0.79
N LYS A 156 1.97 -4.60 -1.12
CA LYS A 156 2.74 -3.78 -0.18
C LYS A 156 1.95 -2.65 0.46
N SER A 157 0.84 -2.22 -0.13
CA SER A 157 -0.02 -1.19 0.45
C SER A 157 -0.75 -1.66 1.72
N CYS A 158 -0.83 -2.97 1.96
CA CYS A 158 -1.41 -3.55 3.18
C CYS A 158 -0.59 -3.26 4.46
N LYS A 159 0.62 -2.73 4.33
CA LYS A 159 1.42 -2.22 5.47
C LYS A 159 0.79 -1.02 6.18
N ASP A 160 -0.08 -0.27 5.48
CA ASP A 160 -0.75 0.89 6.04
C ASP A 160 -1.96 0.46 6.87
N VAL A 161 -1.97 0.83 8.14
CA VAL A 161 -3.07 0.53 9.07
C VAL A 161 -4.41 1.10 8.59
N SER A 162 -4.39 2.22 7.85
CA SER A 162 -5.58 2.86 7.27
C SER A 162 -5.98 2.30 5.89
N ARG A 163 -5.40 1.16 5.49
CA ARG A 163 -5.69 0.53 4.20
C ARG A 163 -7.19 0.33 4.01
N TYR A 164 -7.73 0.99 2.98
CA TYR A 164 -9.12 0.86 2.57
C TYR A 164 -9.33 -0.39 1.73
N ARG A 165 -10.39 -1.14 2.04
CA ARG A 165 -10.86 -2.25 1.24
C ARG A 165 -12.28 -2.01 0.80
N PHE A 166 -12.54 -2.17 -0.48
CA PHE A 166 -13.91 -2.24 -0.96
C PHE A 166 -14.58 -3.49 -0.42
N VAL A 167 -15.86 -3.40 -0.12
CA VAL A 167 -16.67 -4.58 0.24
C VAL A 167 -16.64 -5.61 -0.87
N SER A 168 -16.88 -6.87 -0.55
CA SER A 168 -16.91 -7.96 -1.51
C SER A 168 -18.17 -8.81 -1.34
N TYR A 169 -18.36 -9.75 -2.24
CA TYR A 169 -19.36 -10.80 -2.15
C TYR A 169 -18.70 -12.14 -2.49
N ASP A 170 -18.77 -13.07 -1.56
CA ASP A 170 -18.23 -14.40 -1.68
C ASP A 170 -18.99 -15.35 -0.74
N PRO A 171 -19.92 -16.18 -1.27
CA PRO A 171 -20.69 -17.14 -0.45
C PRO A 171 -19.81 -18.22 0.18
N GLU A 172 -18.57 -18.41 -0.33
CA GLU A 172 -17.60 -19.36 0.22
C GLU A 172 -16.61 -18.67 1.20
N THR A 173 -16.96 -17.51 1.73
CA THR A 173 -16.15 -16.83 2.76
C THR A 173 -15.83 -17.80 3.89
N PHE A 174 -14.54 -17.95 4.18
CA PHE A 174 -14.03 -18.83 5.22
C PHE A 174 -13.72 -18.05 6.49
N VAL A 175 -14.06 -18.62 7.65
CA VAL A 175 -13.73 -18.06 8.96
C VAL A 175 -13.21 -19.15 9.89
N ASN A 176 -12.02 -18.93 10.45
CA ASN A 176 -11.40 -19.81 11.44
C ASN A 176 -11.19 -19.08 12.77
N LYS A 177 -12.16 -19.16 13.67
CA LYS A 177 -12.08 -18.54 15.01
C LYS A 177 -10.94 -19.08 15.86
N LYS A 178 -10.43 -20.29 15.54
CA LYS A 178 -9.31 -20.95 16.25
C LYS A 178 -7.95 -20.56 15.70
N SER A 179 -7.87 -19.70 14.68
CA SER A 179 -6.59 -19.25 14.11
C SER A 179 -5.69 -18.63 15.19
N ARG A 180 -4.40 -18.85 15.04
CA ARG A 180 -3.37 -18.32 15.95
C ARG A 180 -3.12 -16.84 15.66
N THR A 181 -2.78 -16.08 16.71
CA THR A 181 -2.29 -14.71 16.54
C THR A 181 -0.85 -14.77 16.04
N TRP A 182 -0.57 -14.01 14.98
CA TRP A 182 0.78 -13.82 14.46
C TRP A 182 1.63 -13.03 15.44
N LYS A 183 2.81 -13.57 15.80
CA LYS A 183 3.73 -12.98 16.78
C LYS A 183 5.17 -12.89 16.26
N THR A 184 5.37 -13.10 14.96
CA THR A 184 6.68 -12.90 14.32
C THR A 184 6.75 -11.48 13.77
N TYR A 185 7.87 -10.81 13.99
CA TYR A 185 8.07 -9.42 13.62
C TYR A 185 9.38 -9.26 12.87
N LEU A 186 9.34 -8.54 11.78
CA LEU A 186 10.54 -8.03 11.12
C LEU A 186 10.54 -6.51 11.27
N LYS A 187 11.60 -5.98 11.80
CA LYS A 187 11.84 -4.54 11.78
C LYS A 187 12.36 -4.18 10.38
N LYS A 188 11.88 -3.09 9.82
CA LYS A 188 12.59 -2.47 8.71
C LYS A 188 14.03 -2.29 9.18
N ALA A 189 14.99 -2.85 8.44
CA ALA A 189 16.39 -2.61 8.76
C ALA A 189 16.56 -1.11 8.96
N GLN A 190 16.79 -0.67 10.19
CA GLN A 190 17.32 0.65 10.42
C GLN A 190 18.70 0.61 9.80
N ILE A 191 18.77 1.09 8.55
CA ILE A 191 20.06 1.47 8.00
C ILE A 191 20.41 2.70 8.84
N GLU A 192 21.14 2.48 9.93
CA GLU A 192 21.86 3.59 10.54
C GLU A 192 22.62 4.23 9.38
N PRO A 193 22.53 5.54 9.24
CA PRO A 193 23.37 6.25 8.27
C PRO A 193 24.82 5.91 8.67
N LYS A 194 25.36 4.85 8.08
CA LYS A 194 26.76 4.51 8.23
C LYS A 194 27.53 5.65 7.61
N ASN A 195 28.08 6.46 8.48
CA ASN A 195 29.02 7.53 8.24
C ASN A 195 28.47 8.72 7.45
N ASN A 196 28.81 9.89 7.93
CA ASN A 196 28.83 11.14 7.16
C ASN A 196 29.78 10.96 5.98
N PHE A 197 29.33 10.30 4.92
CA PHE A 197 30.01 10.35 3.64
C PHE A 197 29.91 11.80 3.16
N VAL A 198 30.99 12.52 3.22
CA VAL A 198 31.14 13.76 2.47
C VAL A 198 31.34 13.32 1.02
N PHE A 199 30.27 13.30 0.27
CA PHE A 199 30.35 13.07 -1.17
C PHE A 199 30.94 14.34 -1.80
N SER A 200 31.96 14.17 -2.65
CA SER A 200 32.36 15.25 -3.56
C SER A 200 31.27 15.39 -4.64
N ASP A 201 31.09 16.59 -5.19
CA ASP A 201 30.13 16.80 -6.29
C ASP A 201 30.39 15.86 -7.47
N GLY A 202 31.66 15.47 -7.72
CA GLY A 202 32.03 14.53 -8.77
C GLY A 202 31.51 13.10 -8.60
N ASP A 203 31.32 12.64 -7.35
CA ASP A 203 30.74 11.31 -7.09
C ASP A 203 29.23 11.27 -7.41
N LEU A 204 28.54 12.38 -7.21
CA LEU A 204 27.13 12.52 -7.55
C LEU A 204 26.91 12.62 -9.05
N ASP A 205 27.75 13.36 -9.76
CA ASP A 205 27.69 13.46 -11.22
C ASP A 205 27.88 12.09 -11.88
N PHE A 206 28.76 11.25 -11.33
CA PHE A 206 28.92 9.87 -11.78
C PHE A 206 27.64 9.04 -11.59
N VAL A 207 26.94 9.19 -10.44
CA VAL A 207 25.69 8.47 -10.18
C VAL A 207 24.61 8.90 -11.18
N PHE A 208 24.45 10.19 -11.45
CA PHE A 208 23.48 10.69 -12.44
C PHE A 208 23.80 10.20 -13.84
N GLN A 209 25.09 10.16 -14.19
CA GLN A 209 25.52 9.61 -15.49
C GLN A 209 25.16 8.13 -15.61
N GLN A 210 25.37 7.31 -14.56
CA GLN A 210 25.00 5.89 -14.56
C GLN A 210 23.48 5.69 -14.68
N ILE A 211 22.67 6.55 -14.03
CA ILE A 211 21.20 6.50 -14.18
C ILE A 211 20.81 6.78 -15.63
N ALA A 212 21.43 7.80 -16.25
CA ALA A 212 21.15 8.20 -17.62
C ALA A 212 21.58 7.12 -18.63
N ASP A 213 22.81 6.60 -18.50
CA ASP A 213 23.38 5.61 -19.41
C ASP A 213 22.65 4.28 -19.41
N ARG A 214 22.13 3.88 -18.23
CA ARG A 214 21.42 2.61 -18.04
C ARG A 214 19.91 2.72 -18.14
N GLY A 215 19.35 3.92 -18.18
CA GLY A 215 17.91 4.16 -18.21
C GLY A 215 17.20 3.64 -16.96
N ILE A 216 17.78 3.83 -15.76
CA ILE A 216 17.27 3.26 -14.52
C ILE A 216 16.03 4.03 -14.05
N ASP A 217 14.88 3.35 -13.98
CA ASP A 217 13.66 3.91 -13.41
C ASP A 217 13.66 3.82 -11.88
N LEU A 218 13.76 4.97 -11.22
CA LEU A 218 13.71 5.12 -9.76
C LEU A 218 12.38 5.75 -9.27
N THR A 219 11.49 6.13 -10.17
CA THR A 219 10.41 7.09 -9.91
C THR A 219 9.00 6.58 -10.26
N SER A 220 8.86 5.32 -10.63
CA SER A 220 7.54 4.73 -10.91
C SER A 220 6.62 4.62 -9.70
N ASP A 221 7.17 4.52 -8.48
CA ASP A 221 6.42 4.63 -7.23
C ASP A 221 6.32 6.10 -6.80
N TYR A 222 5.09 6.57 -6.49
CA TYR A 222 4.87 7.97 -6.12
C TYR A 222 5.62 8.38 -4.84
N HIS A 223 5.72 7.49 -3.87
CA HIS A 223 6.39 7.79 -2.60
C HIS A 223 7.90 7.91 -2.76
N ASP A 224 8.48 7.05 -3.60
CA ASP A 224 9.89 7.11 -3.94
C ASP A 224 10.18 8.34 -4.79
N TRP A 225 9.32 8.66 -5.76
CA TRP A 225 9.41 9.89 -6.55
C TRP A 225 9.38 11.15 -5.68
N TYR A 226 8.47 11.22 -4.69
CA TYR A 226 8.40 12.34 -3.74
C TYR A 226 9.67 12.46 -2.89
N LYS A 227 10.23 11.32 -2.41
CA LYS A 227 11.48 11.32 -1.63
C LYS A 227 12.67 11.75 -2.46
N ILE A 228 12.77 11.30 -3.71
CA ILE A 228 13.85 11.69 -4.63
C ILE A 228 13.79 13.20 -4.88
N GLY A 229 12.61 13.72 -5.21
CA GLY A 229 12.43 15.16 -5.36
C GLY A 229 12.84 15.94 -4.11
N GLY A 230 12.44 15.47 -2.91
CA GLY A 230 12.84 16.06 -1.63
C GLY A 230 14.34 16.02 -1.39
N ALA A 231 14.99 14.89 -1.68
CA ALA A 231 16.45 14.76 -1.52
C ALA A 231 17.23 15.69 -2.44
N LEU A 232 16.81 15.80 -3.71
CA LEU A 232 17.46 16.66 -4.69
C LEU A 232 17.25 18.16 -4.40
N GLN A 233 16.03 18.52 -3.97
CA GLN A 233 15.73 19.89 -3.56
C GLN A 233 16.53 20.29 -2.31
N ASN A 234 16.62 19.43 -1.30
CA ASN A 234 17.34 19.71 -0.07
C ASN A 234 18.86 19.84 -0.25
N TYR A 235 19.43 19.10 -1.24
CA TYR A 235 20.87 19.11 -1.45
C TYR A 235 21.33 20.14 -2.49
N PHE A 236 20.67 20.21 -3.65
CA PHE A 236 21.06 21.10 -4.72
C PHE A 236 20.25 22.41 -4.74
N GLY A 237 18.96 22.33 -4.39
CA GLY A 237 18.02 23.46 -4.44
C GLY A 237 17.80 24.02 -5.84
N GLY A 238 16.90 24.99 -5.95
CA GLY A 238 16.67 25.81 -7.15
C GLY A 238 16.59 25.04 -8.46
N GLN A 239 17.10 25.66 -9.52
CA GLN A 239 17.02 25.09 -10.89
C GLN A 239 17.86 23.80 -11.04
N LYS A 240 19.04 23.73 -10.43
CA LYS A 240 19.90 22.53 -10.52
C LYS A 240 19.20 21.28 -9.96
N GLY A 241 18.59 21.40 -8.77
CA GLY A 241 17.83 20.29 -8.18
C GLY A 241 16.64 19.85 -9.04
N LYS A 242 15.97 20.82 -9.67
CA LYS A 242 14.83 20.59 -10.57
C LYS A 242 15.24 19.85 -11.84
N ASP A 243 16.33 20.29 -12.48
CA ASP A 243 16.86 19.65 -13.69
C ASP A 243 17.28 18.21 -13.43
N LEU A 244 17.94 17.95 -12.28
CA LEU A 244 18.29 16.60 -11.86
C LEU A 244 17.06 15.74 -11.53
N PHE A 245 16.01 16.34 -11.00
CA PHE A 245 14.76 15.63 -10.76
C PHE A 245 14.05 15.23 -12.07
N HIS A 246 14.09 16.09 -13.09
CA HIS A 246 13.66 15.74 -14.44
C HIS A 246 14.50 14.61 -15.02
N LEU A 247 15.83 14.70 -14.91
CA LEU A 247 16.76 13.69 -15.42
C LEU A 247 16.45 12.31 -14.82
N VAL A 248 16.22 12.22 -13.53
CA VAL A 248 15.93 10.93 -12.88
C VAL A 248 14.51 10.44 -13.20
N SER A 249 13.55 11.34 -13.36
CA SER A 249 12.14 11.00 -13.60
C SER A 249 11.86 10.54 -15.04
N GLN A 250 12.66 10.96 -16.02
CA GLN A 250 12.39 10.71 -17.45
C GLN A 250 12.41 9.23 -17.84
N PHE A 251 13.01 8.36 -17.02
CA PHE A 251 13.10 6.92 -17.29
C PHE A 251 11.86 6.15 -16.82
N SER A 252 10.96 6.81 -16.07
CA SER A 252 9.69 6.22 -15.71
C SER A 252 8.70 6.25 -16.89
N PRO A 253 7.98 5.14 -17.16
CA PRO A 253 6.91 5.15 -18.16
C PRO A 253 5.76 6.10 -17.80
N LYS A 254 5.73 6.61 -16.58
CA LYS A 254 4.75 7.60 -16.09
C LYS A 254 5.25 9.04 -16.16
N TYR A 255 6.45 9.27 -16.76
CA TYR A 255 7.04 10.60 -16.82
C TYR A 255 6.11 11.63 -17.48
N ASN A 256 5.92 12.74 -16.79
CA ASN A 256 5.20 13.92 -17.28
C ASN A 256 5.91 15.16 -16.76
N SER A 257 6.43 15.98 -17.68
CA SER A 257 7.22 17.18 -17.33
C SER A 257 6.47 18.13 -16.41
N ASN A 258 5.20 18.45 -16.71
CA ASN A 258 4.41 19.36 -15.89
C ASN A 258 4.19 18.79 -14.47
N ALA A 259 3.99 17.47 -14.35
CA ALA A 259 3.83 16.83 -13.04
C ALA A 259 5.12 16.88 -12.21
N VAL A 260 6.29 16.76 -12.86
CA VAL A 260 7.61 16.93 -12.20
C VAL A 260 7.77 18.36 -11.71
N ASP A 261 7.47 19.35 -12.57
CA ASP A 261 7.50 20.77 -12.19
C ASP A 261 6.59 21.09 -11.02
N ASP A 262 5.33 20.64 -11.08
CA ASP A 262 4.34 20.88 -10.03
C ASP A 262 4.78 20.26 -8.69
N LEU A 263 5.25 19.02 -8.72
CA LEU A 263 5.72 18.35 -7.51
C LEU A 263 6.97 19.04 -6.93
N TYR A 264 7.94 19.40 -7.76
CA TYR A 264 9.15 20.09 -7.30
C TYR A 264 8.81 21.44 -6.65
N ASN A 265 7.92 22.23 -7.26
CA ASN A 265 7.45 23.50 -6.71
C ASN A 265 6.70 23.33 -5.35
N ILE A 266 5.96 22.22 -5.19
CA ILE A 266 5.32 21.87 -3.91
C ILE A 266 6.37 21.53 -2.85
N ILE A 267 7.38 20.75 -3.21
CA ILE A 267 8.48 20.37 -2.32
C ILE A 267 9.28 21.60 -1.88
N GLU A 268 9.61 22.48 -2.82
CA GLU A 268 10.35 23.72 -2.56
C GLU A 268 9.62 24.63 -1.54
N LYS A 269 8.30 24.75 -1.68
CA LYS A 269 7.47 25.52 -0.71
C LYS A 269 7.41 24.89 0.67
N ARG A 270 7.70 23.59 0.78
CA ARG A 270 7.72 22.82 2.04
C ARG A 270 9.13 22.62 2.59
N SER A 271 10.09 23.41 2.18
CA SER A 271 11.54 23.28 2.50
C SER A 271 11.89 23.26 3.99
N ALA A 272 10.98 23.63 4.88
CA ALA A 272 11.14 23.49 6.32
C ALA A 272 11.03 22.04 6.84
N GLU A 273 10.46 21.13 6.09
CA GLU A 273 10.33 19.71 6.43
C GLU A 273 11.36 18.90 5.65
N LYS A 274 12.31 18.27 6.37
CA LYS A 274 13.27 17.33 5.75
C LYS A 274 12.53 16.09 5.22
N ILE A 275 12.16 16.12 3.95
CA ILE A 275 11.45 15.02 3.28
C ILE A 275 12.38 13.83 3.12
N ALA A 276 13.58 14.05 2.59
CA ALA A 276 14.63 13.05 2.42
C ALA A 276 16.00 13.73 2.29
N THR A 277 17.06 12.97 2.52
CA THR A 277 18.45 13.41 2.34
C THR A 277 19.05 12.84 1.05
N ILE A 278 20.17 13.43 0.60
CA ILE A 278 20.91 12.87 -0.54
C ILE A 278 21.37 11.43 -0.29
N GLY A 279 21.63 11.05 0.97
CA GLY A 279 21.92 9.68 1.35
C GLY A 279 20.75 8.72 1.07
N THR A 280 19.50 9.20 1.21
CA THR A 280 18.31 8.42 0.83
C THR A 280 18.28 8.16 -0.67
N PHE A 281 18.54 9.19 -1.48
CA PHE A 281 18.62 9.05 -2.94
C PHE A 281 19.69 8.05 -3.36
N LEU A 282 20.90 8.16 -2.83
CA LEU A 282 22.00 7.25 -3.14
C LEU A 282 21.73 5.80 -2.73
N TRP A 283 21.05 5.62 -1.59
CA TRP A 283 20.60 4.29 -1.18
C TRP A 283 19.59 3.70 -2.18
N MET A 284 18.64 4.52 -2.65
CA MET A 284 17.67 4.09 -3.66
C MET A 284 18.35 3.71 -4.98
N CYS A 285 19.33 4.49 -5.42
CA CYS A 285 20.14 4.16 -6.61
C CYS A 285 20.82 2.79 -6.43
N LYS A 286 21.50 2.57 -5.30
CA LYS A 286 22.20 1.31 -5.02
C LYS A 286 21.27 0.09 -4.90
N SER A 287 20.02 0.30 -4.52
CA SER A 287 19.03 -0.79 -4.37
C SER A 287 18.39 -1.18 -5.71
N ASN A 288 18.53 -0.37 -6.74
CA ASN A 288 17.92 -0.57 -8.07
C ASN A 288 18.93 -0.74 -9.21
N GLY A 289 20.21 -0.81 -8.94
CA GLY A 289 21.29 -1.03 -9.93
C GLY A 289 22.62 -0.50 -9.53
#